data_3a4a68035aa62a326453a1e541bf8889
#
_entry.id   3a4a68035aa62a326453a1e541bf8889
#
_cell.length_a   1.000
_cell.length_b   1.000
_cell.length_c   1.000
_cell.angle_alpha   90.00
_cell.angle_beta   90.00
_cell.angle_gamma   90.00
#
_symmetry.space_group_name_H-M   'P 1'
#
loop_
_entity.id
_entity.type
_entity.pdbx_description
1 polymer ?
#
loop_
_entity_poly.entity_id
_entity_poly.type
_entity_poly.pdbx_seq_one_letter_code
_entity_poly.pdbx_strand_id
1 'polypeptide(L)'
;MRIVALSDQHGFLPDIPPCDLLIVAGDVCPDRFGPFMAVHDPYQQQAWFDRTVRPWLAATSARHKLLTWGNHDWCGQMCSFRSDTPAHAQSTDLQILVDEGTTVASARGAGRELSVWATPWSNPFMRWAFMKRPSDLERVYAAIPAAIDILVSHQPPLYYGDRTFDLDAGRVDHVGSRELLDAIERVRPRIVICGHVHGGFGRYEHQGIPIYNVSVVDEAYRLVNAPTVIELPDV
;
A
#
# COMPACT_ATOMS: atom_id res chain seq x y z
N MET A 1 3.49 -8.95 17.38
CA MET A 1 4.29 -8.57 16.20
C MET A 1 4.29 -7.07 16.06
N ARG A 2 5.47 -6.46 15.90
CA ARG A 2 5.61 -5.02 15.64
C ARG A 2 5.67 -4.76 14.15
N ILE A 3 4.68 -4.05 13.64
CA ILE A 3 4.56 -3.68 12.23
C ILE A 3 4.89 -2.20 12.09
N VAL A 4 5.67 -1.84 11.07
CA VAL A 4 5.80 -0.46 10.60
C VAL A 4 5.19 -0.38 9.22
N ALA A 5 4.29 0.58 9.01
CA ALA A 5 3.59 0.76 7.75
C ALA A 5 3.68 2.20 7.25
N LEU A 6 3.82 2.36 5.94
CA LEU A 6 3.83 3.65 5.26
C LEU A 6 3.32 3.51 3.82
N SER A 7 2.90 4.62 3.24
CA SER A 7 2.49 4.75 1.83
C SER A 7 2.70 6.17 1.32
N ASP A 8 2.48 6.38 0.05
CA ASP A 8 2.47 7.71 -0.58
C ASP A 8 3.79 8.46 -0.34
N GLN A 9 4.87 7.73 -0.63
CA GLN A 9 6.22 8.25 -0.40
C GLN A 9 6.65 9.23 -1.48
N HIS A 10 6.17 9.07 -2.73
CA HIS A 10 6.49 9.92 -3.88
C HIS A 10 7.98 10.29 -3.96
N GLY A 11 8.84 9.31 -3.67
CA GLY A 11 10.29 9.45 -3.70
C GLY A 11 10.96 9.78 -2.36
N PHE A 12 10.20 10.06 -1.31
CA PHE A 12 10.78 10.20 0.04
C PHE A 12 11.08 8.83 0.65
N LEU A 13 12.19 8.72 1.36
CA LEU A 13 12.62 7.50 2.03
C LEU A 13 12.87 7.81 3.53
N PRO A 14 11.80 7.86 4.32
CA PRO A 14 11.91 8.18 5.75
C PRO A 14 12.63 7.09 6.52
N ASP A 15 13.17 7.44 7.69
CA ASP A 15 13.77 6.48 8.61
C ASP A 15 12.72 5.49 9.10
N ILE A 16 13.04 4.20 9.05
CA ILE A 16 12.18 3.12 9.49
C ILE A 16 12.57 2.66 10.90
N PRO A 17 11.70 2.79 11.89
CA PRO A 17 11.95 2.24 13.21
C PRO A 17 12.13 0.71 13.17
N PRO A 18 12.88 0.11 14.12
CA PRO A 18 13.00 -1.35 14.21
C PRO A 18 11.62 -2.03 14.28
N CYS A 19 11.40 -3.05 13.43
CA CYS A 19 10.13 -3.78 13.35
C CYS A 19 10.34 -5.23 12.91
N ASP A 20 9.33 -6.05 13.14
CA ASP A 20 9.27 -7.43 12.64
C ASP A 20 8.85 -7.47 11.17
N LEU A 21 7.87 -6.63 10.82
CA LEU A 21 7.27 -6.54 9.50
C LEU A 21 7.20 -5.08 9.04
N LEU A 22 7.76 -4.80 7.87
CA LEU A 22 7.63 -3.52 7.18
C LEU A 22 6.63 -3.68 6.04
N ILE A 23 5.63 -2.80 5.96
CA ILE A 23 4.62 -2.75 4.92
C ILE A 23 4.68 -1.41 4.20
N VAL A 24 4.83 -1.46 2.87
CA VAL A 24 4.75 -0.30 1.98
C VAL A 24 3.48 -0.43 1.13
N ALA A 25 2.52 0.45 1.33
CA ALA A 25 1.18 0.36 0.75
C ALA A 25 0.98 1.24 -0.49
N GLY A 26 2.01 1.34 -1.33
CA GLY A 26 1.93 1.97 -2.65
C GLY A 26 2.39 3.43 -2.73
N ASP A 27 2.45 3.94 -3.95
CA ASP A 27 2.91 5.27 -4.33
C ASP A 27 4.31 5.59 -3.81
N VAL A 28 5.23 4.68 -4.13
CA VAL A 28 6.64 4.76 -3.71
C VAL A 28 7.45 5.68 -4.60
N CYS A 29 7.18 5.61 -5.91
CA CYS A 29 8.01 6.25 -6.92
C CYS A 29 7.74 7.75 -7.02
N PRO A 30 8.76 8.58 -7.28
CA PRO A 30 8.54 9.98 -7.61
C PRO A 30 7.80 10.12 -8.95
N ASP A 31 6.96 11.13 -9.06
CA ASP A 31 6.22 11.43 -10.28
C ASP A 31 7.13 11.86 -11.42
N ARG A 32 8.26 12.53 -11.08
CA ARG A 32 9.18 13.10 -12.05
C ARG A 32 10.62 13.09 -11.55
N PHE A 33 11.55 12.78 -12.44
CA PHE A 33 13.00 12.70 -12.17
C PHE A 33 13.78 13.96 -12.56
N GLY A 34 13.10 15.01 -12.96
CA GLY A 34 13.69 16.30 -13.31
C GLY A 34 12.71 17.18 -14.09
N PRO A 35 12.98 18.48 -14.20
CA PRO A 35 12.01 19.45 -14.75
C PRO A 35 11.65 19.22 -16.23
N PHE A 36 12.53 18.54 -16.98
CA PHE A 36 12.35 18.27 -18.41
C PHE A 36 12.04 16.80 -18.71
N MET A 37 11.87 15.96 -17.69
CA MET A 37 11.61 14.54 -17.88
C MET A 37 10.11 14.26 -17.91
N ALA A 38 9.72 13.17 -18.58
CA ALA A 38 8.32 12.75 -18.60
C ALA A 38 7.80 12.47 -17.19
N VAL A 39 6.56 12.84 -16.94
CA VAL A 39 5.87 12.48 -15.71
C VAL A 39 5.55 11.00 -15.77
N HIS A 40 5.78 10.26 -14.66
CA HIS A 40 5.47 8.84 -14.53
C HIS A 40 6.11 7.94 -15.61
N ASP A 41 7.37 8.22 -15.98
CA ASP A 41 8.11 7.35 -16.90
C ASP A 41 8.42 6.01 -16.20
N PRO A 42 7.83 4.89 -16.63
CA PRO A 42 7.96 3.61 -15.93
C PRO A 42 9.39 3.06 -15.95
N TYR A 43 10.18 3.36 -16.96
CA TYR A 43 11.58 2.90 -17.03
C TYR A 43 12.47 3.65 -16.05
N GLN A 44 12.24 4.96 -15.89
CA GLN A 44 12.95 5.76 -14.90
C GLN A 44 12.53 5.41 -13.49
N GLN A 45 11.24 5.20 -13.25
CA GLN A 45 10.74 4.70 -11.97
C GLN A 45 11.37 3.35 -11.62
N GLN A 46 11.42 2.40 -12.57
CA GLN A 46 12.04 1.09 -12.34
C GLN A 46 13.53 1.24 -12.00
N ALA A 47 14.27 2.04 -12.78
CA ALA A 47 15.69 2.24 -12.55
C ALA A 47 15.96 2.95 -11.20
N TRP A 48 15.09 3.86 -10.78
CA TRP A 48 15.17 4.52 -9.49
C TRP A 48 14.82 3.55 -8.35
N PHE A 49 13.76 2.76 -8.51
CA PHE A 49 13.36 1.75 -7.54
C PHE A 49 14.52 0.77 -7.25
N ASP A 50 15.15 0.26 -8.29
CA ASP A 50 16.24 -0.70 -8.15
C ASP A 50 17.51 -0.08 -7.52
N ARG A 51 17.84 1.18 -7.85
CA ARG A 51 19.04 1.84 -7.33
C ARG A 51 18.86 2.51 -5.98
N THR A 52 17.64 2.83 -5.59
CA THR A 52 17.37 3.66 -4.41
C THR A 52 16.46 2.96 -3.40
N VAL A 53 15.29 2.45 -3.81
CA VAL A 53 14.33 1.83 -2.89
C VAL A 53 14.82 0.48 -2.38
N ARG A 54 15.32 -0.38 -3.28
CA ARG A 54 15.83 -1.70 -2.84
C ARG A 54 16.98 -1.60 -1.84
N PRO A 55 18.01 -0.77 -2.05
CA PRO A 55 19.04 -0.57 -1.02
C PRO A 55 18.50 0.04 0.27
N TRP A 56 17.59 0.99 0.20
CA TRP A 56 16.94 1.56 1.37
C TRP A 56 16.18 0.50 2.17
N LEU A 57 15.35 -0.32 1.51
CA LEU A 57 14.67 -1.44 2.17
C LEU A 57 15.65 -2.45 2.76
N ALA A 58 16.73 -2.78 2.05
CA ALA A 58 17.74 -3.72 2.51
C ALA A 58 18.47 -3.22 3.77
N ALA A 59 18.61 -1.91 3.94
CA ALA A 59 19.23 -1.30 5.12
C ALA A 59 18.34 -1.32 6.37
N THR A 60 17.03 -1.58 6.24
CA THR A 60 16.12 -1.69 7.38
C THR A 60 16.33 -2.98 8.16
N SER A 61 16.08 -2.95 9.46
CA SER A 61 16.18 -4.13 10.33
C SER A 61 14.96 -5.05 10.28
N ALA A 62 13.94 -4.73 9.47
CA ALA A 62 12.74 -5.51 9.34
C ALA A 62 13.03 -6.92 8.81
N ARG A 63 12.50 -7.94 9.49
CA ARG A 63 12.67 -9.35 9.09
C ARG A 63 11.89 -9.66 7.81
N HIS A 64 10.67 -9.12 7.70
CA HIS A 64 9.80 -9.27 6.55
C HIS A 64 9.51 -7.90 5.95
N LYS A 65 9.56 -7.80 4.64
CA LYS A 65 9.30 -6.57 3.90
C LYS A 65 8.30 -6.86 2.81
N LEU A 66 7.12 -6.25 2.90
CA LEU A 66 6.05 -6.39 1.93
C LEU A 66 5.79 -5.04 1.27
N LEU A 67 5.59 -5.06 -0.03
CA LEU A 67 5.24 -3.90 -0.82
C LEU A 67 4.07 -4.26 -1.74
N THR A 68 3.08 -3.39 -1.82
CA THR A 68 2.20 -3.31 -2.98
C THR A 68 2.41 -1.99 -3.69
N TRP A 69 1.98 -1.89 -4.94
CA TRP A 69 2.08 -0.67 -5.72
C TRP A 69 0.89 0.26 -5.47
N GLY A 70 1.00 1.49 -5.95
CA GLY A 70 -0.08 2.46 -5.98
C GLY A 70 -0.29 3.04 -7.38
N ASN A 71 -1.18 4.01 -7.49
CA ASN A 71 -1.56 4.55 -8.79
C ASN A 71 -0.48 5.44 -9.43
N HIS A 72 0.50 5.91 -8.69
CA HIS A 72 1.67 6.62 -9.25
C HIS A 72 2.80 5.68 -9.68
N ASP A 73 2.73 4.38 -9.36
CA ASP A 73 3.79 3.40 -9.63
C ASP A 73 3.63 2.71 -10.99
N TRP A 74 3.84 3.43 -12.08
CA TRP A 74 3.73 2.90 -13.45
C TRP A 74 4.72 1.77 -13.75
N CYS A 75 5.90 1.78 -13.15
CA CYS A 75 6.84 0.67 -13.27
C CYS A 75 6.25 -0.63 -12.75
N GLY A 76 5.51 -0.58 -11.64
CA GLY A 76 4.83 -1.73 -11.06
C GLY A 76 3.76 -2.30 -11.99
N GLN A 77 2.94 -1.44 -12.58
CA GLN A 77 1.93 -1.88 -13.54
C GLN A 77 2.55 -2.47 -14.80
N MET A 78 3.59 -1.84 -15.36
CA MET A 78 4.30 -2.35 -16.53
C MET A 78 4.89 -3.74 -16.28
N CYS A 79 5.49 -3.96 -15.12
CA CYS A 79 6.06 -5.27 -14.76
C CYS A 79 4.99 -6.33 -14.55
N SER A 80 3.84 -5.98 -13.96
CA SER A 80 2.73 -6.90 -13.70
C SER A 80 2.09 -7.45 -14.99
N PHE A 81 2.18 -6.71 -16.10
CA PHE A 81 1.68 -7.16 -17.42
C PHE A 81 2.72 -7.93 -18.26
N ARG A 82 3.98 -7.98 -17.85
CA ARG A 82 5.04 -8.72 -18.53
C ARG A 82 5.22 -10.08 -17.85
N SER A 83 4.50 -11.09 -18.32
CA SER A 83 4.58 -12.47 -17.83
C SER A 83 5.96 -13.13 -17.97
N ASP A 84 6.89 -12.52 -18.75
CA ASP A 84 8.21 -13.07 -19.04
C ASP A 84 9.34 -12.49 -18.18
N THR A 85 9.04 -11.53 -17.33
CA THR A 85 10.04 -11.09 -16.35
C THR A 85 9.92 -12.02 -15.15
N PRO A 86 10.97 -12.80 -14.82
CA PRO A 86 10.94 -13.56 -13.58
C PRO A 86 10.59 -12.56 -12.47
N ALA A 87 9.62 -12.93 -11.65
CA ALA A 87 9.30 -12.20 -10.43
C ALA A 87 10.64 -11.77 -9.87
N HIS A 88 10.91 -10.46 -9.89
CA HIS A 88 12.24 -9.87 -9.80
C HIS A 88 13.04 -10.64 -8.79
N ALA A 89 14.30 -10.97 -9.13
CA ALA A 89 15.17 -11.76 -8.28
C ALA A 89 14.93 -11.28 -6.85
N GLN A 90 14.09 -12.02 -6.15
CA GLN A 90 13.61 -11.67 -4.83
C GLN A 90 14.89 -11.64 -4.00
N SER A 91 15.34 -10.44 -3.66
CA SER A 91 16.10 -10.34 -2.44
C SER A 91 15.29 -11.14 -1.44
N THR A 92 15.85 -12.09 -0.76
CA THR A 92 15.15 -13.05 0.10
C THR A 92 14.22 -12.39 1.09
N ASP A 93 14.23 -11.07 1.20
CA ASP A 93 13.59 -10.27 2.23
C ASP A 93 12.46 -9.34 1.75
N LEU A 94 12.36 -9.00 0.44
CA LEU A 94 11.31 -8.14 -0.12
C LEU A 94 10.36 -8.93 -0.99
N GLN A 95 9.09 -8.96 -0.62
CA GLN A 95 8.01 -9.50 -1.44
C GLN A 95 7.15 -8.35 -1.98
N ILE A 96 6.94 -8.32 -3.29
CA ILE A 96 6.05 -7.38 -3.97
C ILE A 96 4.79 -8.14 -4.33
N LEU A 97 3.65 -7.73 -3.79
CA LEU A 97 2.37 -8.43 -3.90
C LEU A 97 1.38 -7.61 -4.74
N VAL A 98 0.76 -8.27 -5.72
CA VAL A 98 -0.28 -7.69 -6.59
C VAL A 98 -1.41 -8.70 -6.70
N ASP A 99 -2.49 -8.50 -5.95
CA ASP A 99 -3.60 -9.45 -5.80
C ASP A 99 -3.11 -10.83 -5.37
N GLU A 100 -2.19 -10.83 -4.43
CA GLU A 100 -1.53 -12.03 -3.91
C GLU A 100 -1.47 -12.01 -2.39
N GLY A 101 -1.41 -13.22 -1.82
CA GLY A 101 -1.22 -13.43 -0.39
C GLY A 101 0.12 -14.06 -0.07
N THR A 102 0.57 -13.83 1.16
CA THR A 102 1.74 -14.49 1.75
C THR A 102 1.51 -14.76 3.22
N THR A 103 2.41 -15.52 3.85
CA THR A 103 2.45 -15.67 5.30
C THR A 103 3.75 -15.13 5.85
N VAL A 104 3.69 -14.52 7.04
CA VAL A 104 4.84 -13.99 7.75
C VAL A 104 4.92 -14.62 9.15
N ALA A 105 6.09 -15.12 9.50
CA ALA A 105 6.30 -15.74 10.81
C ALA A 105 6.48 -14.67 11.90
N SER A 106 5.88 -14.92 13.08
CA SER A 106 6.15 -14.09 14.25
C SER A 106 7.62 -14.19 14.68
N ALA A 107 8.23 -13.07 15.03
CA ALA A 107 9.64 -13.03 15.48
C ALA A 107 9.90 -13.82 16.75
N ARG A 108 8.88 -14.08 17.55
CA ARG A 108 8.98 -14.73 18.88
C ARG A 108 8.90 -16.26 18.87
N GLY A 109 8.82 -16.87 17.68
CA GLY A 109 8.97 -18.33 17.50
C GLY A 109 7.86 -19.21 18.07
N ALA A 110 6.86 -18.66 18.77
CA ALA A 110 5.80 -19.40 19.47
C ALA A 110 4.39 -19.07 18.96
N GLY A 111 4.25 -18.16 17.97
CA GLY A 111 2.96 -17.78 17.42
C GLY A 111 2.69 -18.42 16.05
N ARG A 112 1.42 -18.46 15.65
CA ARG A 112 1.08 -18.84 14.28
C ARG A 112 1.59 -17.80 13.27
N GLU A 113 1.83 -18.22 12.05
CA GLU A 113 2.07 -17.31 10.95
C GLU A 113 0.86 -16.41 10.71
N LEU A 114 1.11 -15.15 10.37
CA LEU A 114 0.07 -14.20 9.97
C LEU A 114 -0.09 -14.23 8.45
N SER A 115 -1.32 -14.37 8.00
CA SER A 115 -1.68 -14.27 6.59
C SER A 115 -1.88 -12.81 6.18
N VAL A 116 -1.22 -12.43 5.09
CA VAL A 116 -1.29 -11.08 4.52
C VAL A 116 -1.78 -11.18 3.08
N TRP A 117 -2.69 -10.31 2.69
CA TRP A 117 -3.07 -10.10 1.29
C TRP A 117 -2.82 -8.65 0.90
N ALA A 118 -2.29 -8.41 -0.32
CA ALA A 118 -2.05 -7.07 -0.79
C ALA A 118 -2.58 -6.83 -2.21
N THR A 119 -3.12 -5.61 -2.43
CA THR A 119 -3.77 -5.20 -3.67
C THR A 119 -3.49 -3.73 -3.98
N PRO A 120 -3.09 -3.38 -5.22
CA PRO A 120 -2.68 -2.03 -5.59
C PRO A 120 -3.81 -1.13 -6.13
N TRP A 121 -4.98 -1.70 -6.43
CA TRP A 121 -5.99 -1.04 -7.24
C TRP A 121 -6.68 0.12 -6.53
N SER A 122 -7.02 1.14 -7.34
CA SER A 122 -7.84 2.27 -6.94
C SER A 122 -8.98 2.55 -7.93
N ASN A 123 -9.97 3.30 -7.47
CA ASN A 123 -11.07 3.80 -8.28
C ASN A 123 -10.53 4.65 -9.44
N PRO A 124 -11.22 4.69 -10.59
CA PRO A 124 -10.77 5.51 -11.70
C PRO A 124 -10.75 7.00 -11.33
N PHE A 125 -9.58 7.57 -11.45
CA PHE A 125 -9.34 9.00 -11.31
C PHE A 125 -8.25 9.41 -12.29
N MET A 126 -8.58 10.29 -13.23
CA MET A 126 -7.66 10.66 -14.33
C MET A 126 -7.17 9.44 -15.14
N ARG A 127 -5.85 9.38 -15.43
CA ARG A 127 -5.16 8.29 -16.14
C ARG A 127 -3.91 7.90 -15.37
N TRP A 128 -4.11 7.16 -14.30
CA TRP A 128 -3.05 6.67 -13.43
C TRP A 128 -2.87 5.16 -13.60
N ALA A 129 -1.78 4.63 -13.05
CA ALA A 129 -1.58 3.19 -12.97
C ALA A 129 -2.60 2.53 -12.02
N PHE A 130 -2.74 1.23 -12.07
CA PHE A 130 -3.53 0.41 -11.15
C PHE A 130 -4.95 0.92 -10.87
N MET A 131 -5.66 1.36 -11.92
CA MET A 131 -7.05 1.79 -11.81
C MET A 131 -8.00 0.79 -12.43
N LYS A 132 -9.11 0.53 -11.75
CA LYS A 132 -10.19 -0.35 -12.21
C LYS A 132 -11.55 0.25 -11.91
N ARG A 133 -12.51 -0.04 -12.80
CA ARG A 133 -13.92 0.33 -12.56
C ARG A 133 -14.49 -0.45 -11.38
N PRO A 134 -15.52 0.04 -10.70
CA PRO A 134 -16.16 -0.65 -9.57
C PRO A 134 -16.49 -2.12 -9.85
N SER A 135 -17.08 -2.45 -11.00
CA SER A 135 -17.42 -3.84 -11.37
C SER A 135 -16.19 -4.75 -11.55
N ASP A 136 -15.03 -4.19 -11.86
CA ASP A 136 -13.77 -4.94 -11.97
C ASP A 136 -13.11 -5.07 -10.59
N LEU A 137 -13.22 -4.03 -9.74
CA LEU A 137 -12.77 -4.05 -8.34
C LEU A 137 -13.54 -5.09 -7.54
N GLU A 138 -14.85 -5.21 -7.73
CA GLU A 138 -15.66 -6.25 -7.10
C GLU A 138 -15.09 -7.64 -7.38
N ARG A 139 -14.73 -7.94 -8.65
CA ARG A 139 -14.12 -9.22 -9.02
C ARG A 139 -12.75 -9.43 -8.40
N VAL A 140 -11.90 -8.39 -8.38
CA VAL A 140 -10.57 -8.45 -7.76
C VAL A 140 -10.69 -8.73 -6.27
N TYR A 141 -11.52 -7.97 -5.58
CA TYR A 141 -11.66 -8.13 -4.13
C TYR A 141 -12.43 -9.40 -3.73
N ALA A 142 -13.25 -9.96 -4.62
CA ALA A 142 -13.86 -11.28 -4.40
C ALA A 142 -12.81 -12.41 -4.27
N ALA A 143 -11.64 -12.24 -4.89
CA ALA A 143 -10.53 -13.19 -4.81
C ALA A 143 -9.79 -13.17 -3.46
N ILE A 144 -9.98 -12.14 -2.62
CA ILE A 144 -9.35 -12.06 -1.30
C ILE A 144 -9.85 -13.24 -0.46
N PRO A 145 -8.95 -14.11 0.04
CA PRO A 145 -9.33 -15.27 0.85
C PRO A 145 -10.06 -14.86 2.14
N ALA A 146 -10.94 -15.70 2.62
CA ALA A 146 -11.50 -15.54 3.94
C ALA A 146 -10.42 -15.73 5.02
N ALA A 147 -10.60 -15.10 6.18
CA ALA A 147 -9.76 -15.26 7.36
C ALA A 147 -8.27 -14.89 7.18
N ILE A 148 -7.98 -13.85 6.39
CA ILE A 148 -6.66 -13.22 6.40
C ILE A 148 -6.50 -12.35 7.66
N ASP A 149 -5.26 -12.19 8.13
CA ASP A 149 -4.97 -11.33 9.28
C ASP A 149 -4.79 -9.87 8.90
N ILE A 150 -4.06 -9.61 7.83
CA ILE A 150 -3.69 -8.26 7.39
C ILE A 150 -4.13 -8.07 5.94
N LEU A 151 -4.98 -7.10 5.71
CA LEU A 151 -5.33 -6.63 4.36
C LEU A 151 -4.57 -5.34 4.09
N VAL A 152 -3.77 -5.34 3.02
CA VAL A 152 -3.09 -4.15 2.51
C VAL A 152 -3.75 -3.75 1.20
N SER A 153 -4.24 -2.53 1.11
CA SER A 153 -4.78 -1.96 -0.13
C SER A 153 -4.16 -0.58 -0.33
N HIS A 154 -3.81 -0.23 -1.58
CA HIS A 154 -3.36 1.14 -1.78
C HIS A 154 -4.47 2.14 -1.48
N GLN A 155 -5.66 2.01 -2.11
CA GLN A 155 -6.77 2.91 -1.79
C GLN A 155 -7.46 2.55 -0.46
N PRO A 156 -8.04 3.55 0.23
CA PRO A 156 -8.84 3.32 1.43
C PRO A 156 -10.24 2.77 1.09
N PRO A 157 -10.88 2.05 2.04
CA PRO A 157 -12.31 1.74 1.92
C PRO A 157 -13.15 3.00 2.12
N LEU A 158 -14.35 2.98 1.54
CA LEU A 158 -15.30 4.09 1.62
C LEU A 158 -15.59 4.47 3.08
N TYR A 159 -15.54 5.77 3.39
CA TYR A 159 -15.75 6.42 4.69
C TYR A 159 -14.59 6.35 5.70
N TYR A 160 -13.51 5.63 5.41
CA TYR A 160 -12.41 5.43 6.37
C TYR A 160 -11.07 5.86 5.80
N GLY A 161 -10.61 7.05 6.16
CA GLY A 161 -9.35 7.60 5.67
C GLY A 161 -9.39 8.05 4.20
N ASP A 162 -10.57 8.37 3.69
CA ASP A 162 -10.85 8.62 2.28
C ASP A 162 -11.43 10.02 1.98
N ARG A 163 -11.38 10.92 2.96
CA ARG A 163 -11.94 12.26 2.79
C ARG A 163 -11.00 13.15 2.00
N THR A 164 -11.53 13.77 0.97
CA THR A 164 -10.87 14.83 0.20
C THR A 164 -11.77 16.05 0.10
N PHE A 165 -11.20 17.22 -0.17
CA PHE A 165 -11.97 18.44 -0.40
C PHE A 165 -12.05 18.70 -1.90
N ASP A 166 -13.26 18.62 -2.44
CA ASP A 166 -13.55 18.99 -3.82
C ASP A 166 -13.63 20.53 -3.90
N LEU A 167 -12.62 21.14 -4.51
CA LEU A 167 -12.52 22.59 -4.67
C LEU A 167 -13.62 23.15 -5.60
N ASP A 168 -14.03 22.39 -6.61
CA ASP A 168 -15.03 22.83 -7.58
C ASP A 168 -16.43 22.77 -6.99
N ALA A 169 -16.72 21.71 -6.23
CA ALA A 169 -18.00 21.55 -5.54
C ALA A 169 -18.06 22.25 -4.17
N GLY A 170 -16.92 22.69 -3.63
CA GLY A 170 -16.81 23.34 -2.33
C GLY A 170 -17.27 22.46 -1.15
N ARG A 171 -17.07 21.14 -1.28
CA ARG A 171 -17.51 20.16 -0.26
C ARG A 171 -16.47 19.10 -0.01
N VAL A 172 -16.64 18.40 1.11
CA VAL A 172 -15.86 17.19 1.41
C VAL A 172 -16.55 16.01 0.73
N ASP A 173 -15.78 15.26 -0.05
CA ASP A 173 -16.22 14.01 -0.67
C ASP A 173 -15.49 12.81 -0.06
N HIS A 174 -16.12 11.64 -0.14
CA HIS A 174 -15.57 10.35 0.18
C HIS A 174 -15.21 9.63 -1.11
N VAL A 175 -13.92 9.36 -1.32
CA VAL A 175 -13.39 8.81 -2.58
C VAL A 175 -12.91 7.36 -2.47
N GLY A 176 -13.05 6.75 -1.30
CA GLY A 176 -12.69 5.37 -1.05
C GLY A 176 -13.54 4.35 -1.82
N SER A 177 -13.12 3.09 -1.83
CA SER A 177 -13.84 2.03 -2.53
C SER A 177 -14.93 1.41 -1.67
N ARG A 178 -16.14 1.36 -2.23
CA ARG A 178 -17.27 0.62 -1.67
C ARG A 178 -17.00 -0.89 -1.73
N GLU A 179 -16.48 -1.35 -2.85
CA GLU A 179 -16.19 -2.77 -3.10
C GLU A 179 -15.12 -3.30 -2.13
N LEU A 180 -14.15 -2.45 -1.76
CA LEU A 180 -13.17 -2.80 -0.74
C LEU A 180 -13.81 -2.87 0.65
N LEU A 181 -14.72 -1.95 0.98
CA LEU A 181 -15.45 -2.00 2.25
C LEU A 181 -16.28 -3.29 2.36
N ASP A 182 -17.00 -3.65 1.30
CA ASP A 182 -17.80 -4.88 1.25
C ASP A 182 -16.90 -6.14 1.39
N ALA A 183 -15.69 -6.11 0.80
CA ALA A 183 -14.70 -7.17 0.97
C ALA A 183 -14.18 -7.25 2.42
N ILE A 184 -13.92 -6.12 3.07
CA ILE A 184 -13.50 -6.06 4.48
C ILE A 184 -14.58 -6.67 5.38
N GLU A 185 -15.85 -6.37 5.14
CA GLU A 185 -16.98 -6.94 5.89
C GLU A 185 -17.10 -8.45 5.73
N ARG A 186 -16.83 -8.96 4.53
CA ARG A 186 -16.83 -10.40 4.21
C ARG A 186 -15.63 -11.14 4.81
N VAL A 187 -14.42 -10.57 4.65
CA VAL A 187 -13.15 -11.21 5.01
C VAL A 187 -12.87 -11.08 6.50
N ARG A 188 -13.24 -9.95 7.11
CA ARG A 188 -13.01 -9.59 8.51
C ARG A 188 -11.56 -9.72 8.95
N PRO A 189 -10.61 -9.02 8.27
CA PRO A 189 -9.21 -9.05 8.67
C PRO A 189 -9.04 -8.47 10.07
N ARG A 190 -7.93 -8.80 10.73
CA ARG A 190 -7.61 -8.21 12.04
C ARG A 190 -7.23 -6.74 11.94
N ILE A 191 -6.58 -6.35 10.83
CA ILE A 191 -6.26 -4.95 10.50
C ILE A 191 -6.32 -4.73 9.00
N VAL A 192 -6.60 -3.47 8.61
CA VAL A 192 -6.48 -2.97 7.25
C VAL A 192 -5.46 -1.85 7.22
N ILE A 193 -4.58 -1.85 6.21
CA ILE A 193 -3.56 -0.82 5.97
C ILE A 193 -3.79 -0.27 4.57
N CYS A 194 -3.88 1.05 4.44
CA CYS A 194 -4.11 1.74 3.17
C CYS A 194 -3.37 3.08 3.11
N GLY A 195 -3.45 3.78 1.98
CA GLY A 195 -2.90 5.09 1.72
C GLY A 195 -3.75 5.89 0.74
N HIS A 196 -3.13 6.40 -0.35
CA HIS A 196 -3.75 7.05 -1.50
C HIS A 196 -4.38 8.42 -1.22
N VAL A 197 -5.15 8.55 -0.18
CA VAL A 197 -5.76 9.83 0.23
C VAL A 197 -4.90 10.43 1.33
N HIS A 198 -4.03 11.37 0.95
CA HIS A 198 -2.99 11.91 1.84
C HIS A 198 -3.58 12.58 3.08
N GLY A 199 -4.65 13.38 2.92
CA GLY A 199 -5.37 14.02 4.02
C GLY A 199 -6.11 13.04 4.94
N GLY A 200 -6.17 11.75 4.56
CA GLY A 200 -6.79 10.68 5.33
C GLY A 200 -5.87 10.00 6.35
N PHE A 201 -4.60 10.44 6.50
CA PHE A 201 -3.68 9.84 7.46
C PHE A 201 -4.32 9.69 8.86
N GLY A 202 -4.23 8.48 9.43
CA GLY A 202 -4.77 8.21 10.75
C GLY A 202 -5.30 6.79 10.95
N ARG A 203 -5.85 6.57 12.16
CA ARG A 203 -6.49 5.30 12.54
C ARG A 203 -8.00 5.49 12.60
N TYR A 204 -8.70 4.58 11.96
CA TYR A 204 -10.16 4.46 11.92
C TYR A 204 -10.57 3.09 12.43
N GLU A 205 -11.88 2.86 12.54
CA GLU A 205 -12.40 1.56 12.94
C GLU A 205 -13.75 1.30 12.27
N HIS A 206 -13.91 0.11 11.68
CA HIS A 206 -15.16 -0.35 11.11
C HIS A 206 -15.55 -1.70 11.72
N GLN A 207 -16.67 -1.76 12.44
CA GLN A 207 -17.19 -2.98 13.09
C GLN A 207 -16.13 -3.73 13.91
N GLY A 208 -15.29 -2.99 14.65
CA GLY A 208 -14.20 -3.54 15.45
C GLY A 208 -12.92 -3.88 14.68
N ILE A 209 -12.88 -3.60 13.36
CA ILE A 209 -11.69 -3.80 12.52
C ILE A 209 -10.92 -2.48 12.43
N PRO A 210 -9.69 -2.40 12.94
CA PRO A 210 -8.85 -1.22 12.79
C PRO A 210 -8.43 -1.03 11.32
N ILE A 211 -8.52 0.22 10.84
CA ILE A 211 -8.12 0.65 9.50
C ILE A 211 -7.12 1.78 9.67
N TYR A 212 -5.95 1.64 9.06
CA TYR A 212 -4.89 2.63 9.11
C TYR A 212 -4.63 3.19 7.71
N ASN A 213 -4.88 4.50 7.52
CA ASN A 213 -4.31 5.20 6.39
C ASN A 213 -2.92 5.69 6.82
N VAL A 214 -1.89 5.22 6.12
CA VAL A 214 -0.48 5.39 6.50
C VAL A 214 0.30 6.29 5.53
N SER A 215 -0.38 7.21 4.84
CA SER A 215 0.21 8.21 3.95
C SER A 215 1.23 9.07 4.69
N VAL A 216 2.46 9.12 4.20
CA VAL A 216 3.52 9.91 4.87
C VAL A 216 3.59 11.35 4.39
N VAL A 217 2.98 11.68 3.24
CA VAL A 217 2.92 13.05 2.72
C VAL A 217 1.55 13.69 2.94
N ASP A 218 1.51 15.02 2.87
CA ASP A 218 0.27 15.79 2.82
C ASP A 218 -0.23 15.99 1.38
N GLU A 219 -1.37 16.68 1.21
CA GLU A 219 -1.95 16.99 -0.10
C GLU A 219 -1.05 17.89 -0.98
N ALA A 220 -0.06 18.55 -0.41
CA ALA A 220 0.97 19.31 -1.12
C ALA A 220 2.25 18.48 -1.38
N TYR A 221 2.17 17.15 -1.22
CA TYR A 221 3.30 16.21 -1.39
C TYR A 221 4.51 16.54 -0.51
N ARG A 222 4.29 17.06 0.69
CA ARG A 222 5.34 17.32 1.67
C ARG A 222 5.37 16.18 2.67
N LEU A 223 6.56 15.68 2.99
CA LEU A 223 6.74 14.66 4.03
C LEU A 223 6.41 15.27 5.40
N VAL A 224 5.29 14.87 5.99
CA VAL A 224 4.76 15.44 7.26
C VAL A 224 4.46 14.39 8.32
N ASN A 225 4.24 13.14 7.92
CA ASN A 225 3.91 12.05 8.83
C ASN A 225 5.07 11.07 8.94
N ALA A 226 5.34 10.59 10.14
CA ALA A 226 6.26 9.49 10.36
C ALA A 226 5.60 8.16 9.95
N PRO A 227 6.39 7.12 9.59
CA PRO A 227 5.86 5.77 9.41
C PRO A 227 5.07 5.30 10.63
N THR A 228 3.91 4.70 10.38
CA THR A 228 2.97 4.28 11.43
C THR A 228 3.46 2.99 12.10
N VAL A 229 3.56 2.99 13.42
CA VAL A 229 3.89 1.80 14.22
C VAL A 229 2.62 1.15 14.74
N ILE A 230 2.44 -0.14 14.46
CA ILE A 230 1.27 -0.93 14.85
C ILE A 230 1.74 -2.14 15.66
N GLU A 231 1.27 -2.26 16.89
CA GLU A 231 1.51 -3.44 17.71
C GLU A 231 0.34 -4.41 17.52
N LEU A 232 0.57 -5.49 16.77
CA LEU A 232 -0.43 -6.53 16.55
C LEU A 232 -0.19 -7.65 17.59
N PRO A 233 -1.12 -7.86 18.54
CA PRO A 233 -0.97 -8.90 19.54
C PRO A 233 -0.80 -10.28 18.88
N ASP A 234 0.05 -11.13 19.47
CA ASP A 234 0.15 -12.53 19.09
C ASP A 234 -1.16 -13.25 19.44
N VAL A 235 -1.57 -14.22 18.63
CA VAL A 235 -2.78 -15.05 18.84
C VAL A 235 -2.38 -16.42 19.30
#